data_c6740cdf8e893b464d6fe562a045c598
#
_entry.id   c6740cdf8e893b464d6fe562a045c598
#
_cell.length_a   1.000
_cell.length_b   1.000
_cell.length_c   1.000
_cell.angle_alpha   90.00
_cell.angle_beta   90.00
_cell.angle_gamma   90.00
#
_symmetry.space_group_name_H-M   'P 1'
#
loop_
_entity.id
_entity.type
_entity.pdbx_description
1 polymer ?
#
loop_
_entity_poly.entity_id
_entity_poly.type
_entity_poly.pdbx_seq_one_letter_code
_entity_poly.pdbx_strand_id
1 'polypeptide(L)'
;MRCFRTKGYDEVSVNDICGEADIARSTFYRAFSNKKDVIRYRFEHTDANQIVSIEELLAARNDFDRMWVIGDRYISLCCELGPTFCAAMMNLTLAGEIDMLQVAHSVDAWFVRLTRNCQQTGIIRSHEPPELLGPLFVDLEYQTLYEWCRSQGEYPVRAQARRRAEMLANLAPEYRWSKEQLENADKM
;
A
#
# COMPACT_ATOMS: atom_id res chain seq x y z
N MET A 1 11.47 -3.32 12.84
CA MET A 1 10.63 -2.21 12.30
C MET A 1 9.92 -1.42 13.40
N ARG A 2 9.82 -1.96 14.62
CA ARG A 2 9.14 -1.28 15.76
C ARG A 2 9.79 0.06 16.13
N CYS A 3 11.13 0.15 16.12
CA CYS A 3 11.84 1.41 16.39
C CYS A 3 11.45 2.52 15.42
N PHE A 4 11.31 2.22 14.13
CA PHE A 4 10.88 3.19 13.13
C PHE A 4 9.44 3.68 13.37
N ARG A 5 8.56 2.80 13.80
CA ARG A 5 7.17 3.14 14.12
C ARG A 5 7.06 4.04 15.34
N THR A 6 7.91 3.82 16.35
CA THR A 6 7.85 4.56 17.63
C THR A 6 8.59 5.88 17.61
N LYS A 7 9.70 5.97 16.86
CA LYS A 7 10.57 7.16 16.83
C LYS A 7 10.48 7.96 15.53
N GLY A 8 9.93 7.37 14.46
CA GLY A 8 10.04 7.90 13.11
C GLY A 8 11.39 7.58 12.46
N TYR A 9 11.47 7.77 11.13
CA TYR A 9 12.67 7.40 10.36
C TYR A 9 13.90 8.21 10.76
N ASP A 10 13.77 9.53 10.93
CA ASP A 10 14.92 10.41 11.13
C ASP A 10 15.59 10.16 12.48
N GLU A 11 14.80 9.95 13.53
CA GLU A 11 15.28 9.78 14.91
C GLU A 11 15.85 8.38 15.19
N VAL A 12 15.56 7.38 14.33
CA VAL A 12 16.10 6.04 14.52
C VAL A 12 17.56 5.97 14.16
N SER A 13 18.39 5.52 15.11
CA SER A 13 19.80 5.23 14.93
C SER A 13 20.06 3.75 14.62
N VAL A 14 21.26 3.43 14.08
CA VAL A 14 21.70 2.04 13.92
C VAL A 14 21.76 1.30 15.27
N ASN A 15 22.05 2.02 16.36
CA ASN A 15 22.03 1.42 17.71
C ASN A 15 20.62 0.98 18.13
N ASP A 16 19.59 1.76 17.78
CA ASP A 16 18.19 1.38 18.06
C ASP A 16 17.81 0.11 17.29
N ILE A 17 18.22 0.02 16.02
CA ILE A 17 17.98 -1.16 15.18
C ILE A 17 18.70 -2.40 15.76
N CYS A 18 19.98 -2.25 16.12
CA CYS A 18 20.76 -3.33 16.74
C CYS A 18 20.16 -3.79 18.07
N GLY A 19 19.72 -2.85 18.91
CA GLY A 19 19.08 -3.16 20.18
C GLY A 19 17.72 -3.86 20.00
N GLU A 20 16.91 -3.46 19.00
CA GLU A 20 15.65 -4.14 18.71
C GLU A 20 15.85 -5.55 18.18
N ALA A 21 16.89 -5.77 17.38
CA ALA A 21 17.22 -7.06 16.75
C ALA A 21 18.11 -7.97 17.61
N ASP A 22 18.56 -7.47 18.76
CA ASP A 22 19.53 -8.15 19.66
C ASP A 22 20.80 -8.62 18.92
N ILE A 23 21.38 -7.72 18.13
CA ILE A 23 22.62 -7.98 17.38
C ILE A 23 23.71 -6.94 17.68
N ALA A 24 24.98 -7.36 17.55
CA ALA A 24 26.10 -6.43 17.62
C ALA A 24 26.16 -5.49 16.41
N ARG A 25 26.69 -4.28 16.58
CA ARG A 25 26.91 -3.32 15.47
C ARG A 25 27.76 -3.91 14.33
N SER A 26 28.74 -4.71 14.66
CA SER A 26 29.59 -5.38 13.64
C SER A 26 28.78 -6.33 12.77
N THR A 27 27.77 -7.02 13.36
CA THR A 27 26.85 -7.87 12.62
C THR A 27 25.97 -7.03 11.69
N PHE A 28 25.48 -5.89 12.18
CA PHE A 28 24.72 -4.96 11.35
C PHE A 28 25.52 -4.48 10.14
N TYR A 29 26.73 -3.93 10.37
CA TYR A 29 27.56 -3.37 9.29
C TYR A 29 28.13 -4.39 8.32
N ARG A 30 28.10 -5.69 8.67
CA ARG A 30 28.38 -6.78 7.72
C ARG A 30 27.28 -6.97 6.69
N ALA A 31 26.01 -6.65 7.03
CA ALA A 31 24.84 -6.84 6.17
C ALA A 31 24.38 -5.52 5.52
N PHE A 32 24.49 -4.39 6.22
CA PHE A 32 23.94 -3.11 5.83
C PHE A 32 24.93 -1.97 6.08
N SER A 33 25.06 -1.03 5.16
CA SER A 33 25.94 0.13 5.33
C SER A 33 25.32 1.20 6.23
N ASN A 34 24.01 1.32 6.24
CA ASN A 34 23.23 2.32 6.99
C ASN A 34 21.77 1.88 7.21
N LYS A 35 20.98 2.69 7.95
CA LYS A 35 19.57 2.38 8.23
C LYS A 35 18.67 2.35 6.98
N LYS A 36 19.04 3.07 5.92
CA LYS A 36 18.32 3.10 4.66
C LYS A 36 18.39 1.75 3.93
N ASP A 37 19.56 1.08 4.00
CA ASP A 37 19.72 -0.25 3.38
C ASP A 37 18.81 -1.29 4.02
N VAL A 38 18.53 -1.19 5.32
CA VAL A 38 17.55 -2.07 6.01
C VAL A 38 16.16 -1.89 5.42
N ILE A 39 15.79 -0.64 5.14
CA ILE A 39 14.48 -0.32 4.58
C ILE A 39 14.40 -0.79 3.13
N ARG A 40 15.42 -0.48 2.33
CA ARG A 40 15.51 -0.96 0.96
C ARG A 40 15.35 -2.48 0.92
N TYR A 41 16.13 -3.20 1.73
CA TYR A 41 16.06 -4.65 1.83
C TYR A 41 14.64 -5.14 2.16
N ARG A 42 13.95 -4.46 3.11
CA ARG A 42 12.58 -4.82 3.48
C ARG A 42 11.61 -4.67 2.31
N PHE A 43 11.71 -3.61 1.52
CA PHE A 43 10.84 -3.39 0.35
C PHE A 43 11.20 -4.33 -0.81
N GLU A 44 12.47 -4.48 -1.14
CA GLU A 44 12.94 -5.37 -2.21
C GLU A 44 12.59 -6.85 -1.97
N HIS A 45 12.45 -7.25 -0.69
CA HIS A 45 12.12 -8.62 -0.28
C HIS A 45 10.67 -8.77 0.21
N THR A 46 9.82 -7.77 -0.01
CA THR A 46 8.38 -7.91 0.20
C THR A 46 7.77 -8.36 -1.12
N ASP A 47 7.30 -9.60 -1.16
CA ASP A 47 6.54 -10.10 -2.29
C ASP A 47 5.05 -9.74 -2.09
N ALA A 48 4.40 -9.25 -3.14
CA ALA A 48 2.96 -9.01 -3.15
C ALA A 48 2.17 -10.27 -2.74
N ASN A 49 2.66 -11.46 -3.10
CA ASN A 49 2.07 -12.73 -2.69
C ASN A 49 2.16 -13.02 -1.17
N GLN A 50 3.03 -12.31 -0.44
CA GLN A 50 3.12 -12.41 1.03
C GLN A 50 2.21 -11.39 1.74
N ILE A 51 1.68 -10.43 1.01
CA ILE A 51 0.86 -9.35 1.56
C ILE A 51 -0.58 -9.83 1.75
N VAL A 52 -1.12 -10.62 0.81
CA VAL A 52 -2.51 -11.08 0.81
C VAL A 52 -2.56 -12.60 0.77
N SER A 53 -3.37 -13.20 1.65
CA SER A 53 -3.59 -14.64 1.64
C SER A 53 -4.54 -15.08 0.53
N ILE A 54 -4.39 -16.33 0.07
CA ILE A 54 -5.31 -16.93 -0.91
C ILE A 54 -6.74 -16.95 -0.36
N GLU A 55 -6.90 -17.16 0.95
CA GLU A 55 -8.20 -17.20 1.63
C GLU A 55 -8.91 -15.85 1.53
N GLU A 56 -8.20 -14.73 1.77
CA GLU A 56 -8.75 -13.38 1.63
C GLU A 56 -9.20 -13.10 0.18
N LEU A 57 -8.41 -13.52 -0.81
CA LEU A 57 -8.76 -13.35 -2.22
C LEU A 57 -9.98 -14.20 -2.63
N LEU A 58 -10.10 -15.42 -2.10
CA LEU A 58 -11.23 -16.30 -2.37
C LEU A 58 -12.51 -15.85 -1.65
N ALA A 59 -12.39 -15.19 -0.50
CA ALA A 59 -13.52 -14.62 0.23
C ALA A 59 -14.10 -13.36 -0.43
N ALA A 60 -13.36 -12.70 -1.31
CA ALA A 60 -13.83 -11.52 -2.03
C ALA A 60 -15.00 -11.86 -2.98
N ARG A 61 -16.06 -11.05 -2.96
CA ARG A 61 -17.32 -11.29 -3.66
C ARG A 61 -17.19 -11.23 -5.19
N ASN A 62 -16.24 -10.43 -5.68
CA ASN A 62 -16.02 -10.19 -7.10
C ASN A 62 -14.58 -9.71 -7.36
N ASP A 63 -14.21 -9.55 -8.63
CA ASP A 63 -12.85 -9.15 -9.01
C ASP A 63 -12.49 -7.71 -8.60
N PHE A 64 -13.46 -6.80 -8.47
CA PHE A 64 -13.20 -5.46 -7.95
C PHE A 64 -12.88 -5.50 -6.44
N ASP A 65 -13.61 -6.31 -5.67
CA ASP A 65 -13.32 -6.52 -4.26
C ASP A 65 -11.98 -7.24 -4.06
N ARG A 66 -11.51 -8.08 -5.00
CA ARG A 66 -10.15 -8.66 -4.98
C ARG A 66 -9.06 -7.61 -5.15
N MET A 67 -9.24 -6.67 -6.10
CA MET A 67 -8.32 -5.53 -6.23
C MET A 67 -8.31 -4.70 -4.95
N TRP A 68 -9.49 -4.46 -4.37
CA TRP A 68 -9.59 -3.74 -3.10
C TRP A 68 -8.86 -4.43 -1.96
N VAL A 69 -9.00 -5.74 -1.79
CA VAL A 69 -8.29 -6.51 -0.74
C VAL A 69 -6.78 -6.37 -0.87
N ILE A 70 -6.25 -6.40 -2.09
CA ILE A 70 -4.81 -6.21 -2.35
C ILE A 70 -4.38 -4.81 -1.92
N GLY A 71 -5.09 -3.78 -2.36
CA GLY A 71 -4.77 -2.38 -2.04
C GLY A 71 -4.95 -2.05 -0.56
N ASP A 72 -6.04 -2.51 0.07
CA ASP A 72 -6.28 -2.28 1.51
C ASP A 72 -5.20 -2.94 2.37
N ARG A 73 -4.66 -4.06 1.94
CA ARG A 73 -3.55 -4.71 2.64
C ARG A 73 -2.27 -3.88 2.59
N TYR A 74 -2.00 -3.25 1.44
CA TYR A 74 -0.89 -2.30 1.31
C TYR A 74 -1.11 -1.04 2.18
N ILE A 75 -2.30 -0.48 2.18
CA ILE A 75 -2.69 0.62 3.06
C ILE A 75 -2.50 0.24 4.52
N SER A 76 -2.94 -0.97 4.92
CA SER A 76 -2.78 -1.49 6.28
C SER A 76 -1.31 -1.54 6.70
N LEU A 77 -0.43 -2.05 5.83
CA LEU A 77 1.00 -2.08 6.07
C LEU A 77 1.58 -0.67 6.29
N CYS A 78 1.16 0.30 5.47
CA CYS A 78 1.57 1.69 5.63
C CYS A 78 1.06 2.29 6.95
N CYS A 79 -0.20 2.01 7.33
CA CYS A 79 -0.77 2.47 8.59
C CYS A 79 -0.02 1.89 9.81
N GLU A 80 0.40 0.63 9.75
CA GLU A 80 1.23 0.01 10.79
C GLU A 80 2.60 0.68 10.96
N LEU A 81 3.19 1.16 9.88
CA LEU A 81 4.49 1.84 9.88
C LEU A 81 4.40 3.30 10.33
N GLY A 82 3.23 3.90 10.16
CA GLY A 82 2.94 5.28 10.55
C GLY A 82 3.28 6.34 9.48
N PRO A 83 2.59 7.49 9.53
CA PRO A 83 2.66 8.51 8.49
C PRO A 83 4.06 9.13 8.33
N THR A 84 4.78 9.37 9.42
CA THR A 84 6.13 9.93 9.38
C THR A 84 7.11 8.99 8.69
N PHE A 85 7.03 7.68 8.97
CA PHE A 85 7.86 6.70 8.30
C PHE A 85 7.54 6.62 6.81
N CYS A 86 6.25 6.54 6.45
CA CYS A 86 5.83 6.48 5.04
C CYS A 86 6.23 7.74 4.28
N ALA A 87 6.13 8.93 4.87
CA ALA A 87 6.59 10.18 4.27
C ALA A 87 8.10 10.15 3.98
N ALA A 88 8.91 9.65 4.92
CA ALA A 88 10.35 9.49 4.70
C ALA A 88 10.63 8.52 3.54
N MET A 89 9.87 7.43 3.43
CA MET A 89 10.01 6.48 2.32
C MET A 89 9.63 7.10 0.97
N MET A 90 8.55 7.87 0.91
CA MET A 90 8.18 8.62 -0.29
C MET A 90 9.29 9.58 -0.73
N ASN A 91 9.90 10.30 0.21
CA ASN A 91 11.03 11.19 -0.08
C ASN A 91 12.25 10.43 -0.63
N LEU A 92 12.57 9.27 -0.07
CA LEU A 92 13.66 8.42 -0.57
C LEU A 92 13.35 7.85 -1.96
N THR A 93 12.09 7.53 -2.25
CA THR A 93 11.64 7.10 -3.58
C THR A 93 11.79 8.24 -4.60
N LEU A 94 11.36 9.45 -4.25
CA LEU A 94 11.53 10.63 -5.11
C LEU A 94 13.00 10.96 -5.36
N ALA A 95 13.87 10.70 -4.40
CA ALA A 95 15.32 10.86 -4.54
C ALA A 95 15.99 9.72 -5.35
N GLY A 96 15.23 8.69 -5.76
CA GLY A 96 15.75 7.52 -6.48
C GLY A 96 16.62 6.59 -5.62
N GLU A 97 16.51 6.70 -4.30
CA GLU A 97 17.33 5.93 -3.36
C GLU A 97 16.72 4.58 -2.97
N ILE A 98 15.41 4.49 -3.01
CA ILE A 98 14.62 3.25 -2.89
C ILE A 98 13.50 3.27 -3.92
N ASP A 99 12.90 2.13 -4.18
CA ASP A 99 11.70 2.03 -5.03
C ASP A 99 10.54 1.41 -4.25
N MET A 100 9.71 2.26 -3.64
CA MET A 100 8.48 1.82 -2.97
C MET A 100 7.43 1.33 -3.98
N LEU A 101 7.49 1.80 -5.22
CA LEU A 101 6.53 1.44 -6.26
C LEU A 101 6.79 0.06 -6.85
N GLN A 102 7.98 -0.51 -6.64
CA GLN A 102 8.30 -1.85 -7.16
C GLN A 102 7.30 -2.90 -6.68
N VAL A 103 6.93 -2.90 -5.40
CA VAL A 103 5.92 -3.82 -4.85
C VAL A 103 4.54 -3.50 -5.44
N ALA A 104 4.18 -2.22 -5.51
CA ALA A 104 2.91 -1.78 -6.09
C ALA A 104 2.79 -2.19 -7.56
N HIS A 105 3.80 -1.92 -8.38
CA HIS A 105 3.81 -2.32 -9.80
C HIS A 105 3.89 -3.83 -10.04
N SER A 106 4.31 -4.61 -9.04
CA SER A 106 4.29 -6.07 -9.16
C SER A 106 2.88 -6.67 -9.33
N VAL A 107 1.85 -5.92 -8.95
CA VAL A 107 0.44 -6.33 -9.09
C VAL A 107 -0.25 -5.76 -10.34
N ASP A 108 0.40 -4.90 -11.13
CA ASP A 108 -0.21 -4.24 -12.29
C ASP A 108 -0.85 -5.22 -13.27
N ALA A 109 -0.15 -6.31 -13.60
CA ALA A 109 -0.68 -7.34 -14.50
C ALA A 109 -1.95 -8.01 -13.95
N TRP A 110 -2.05 -8.15 -12.62
CA TRP A 110 -3.25 -8.67 -11.97
C TRP A 110 -4.38 -7.65 -12.04
N PHE A 111 -4.10 -6.39 -11.73
CA PHE A 111 -5.09 -5.31 -11.81
C PHE A 111 -5.64 -5.14 -13.23
N VAL A 112 -4.79 -5.21 -14.25
CA VAL A 112 -5.23 -5.21 -15.66
C VAL A 112 -6.18 -6.37 -15.93
N ARG A 113 -5.85 -7.58 -15.50
CA ARG A 113 -6.70 -8.76 -15.72
C ARG A 113 -8.03 -8.65 -14.96
N LEU A 114 -7.99 -8.28 -13.68
CA LEU A 114 -9.21 -8.15 -12.85
C LEU A 114 -10.10 -7.01 -13.37
N THR A 115 -9.51 -5.90 -13.81
CA THR A 115 -10.24 -4.79 -14.45
C THR A 115 -10.97 -5.26 -15.71
N ARG A 116 -10.29 -6.00 -16.58
CA ARG A 116 -10.90 -6.56 -17.81
C ARG A 116 -12.08 -7.46 -17.49
N ASN A 117 -11.96 -8.35 -16.51
CA ASN A 117 -13.04 -9.21 -16.07
C ASN A 117 -14.23 -8.39 -15.52
N CYS A 118 -13.94 -7.37 -14.71
CA CYS A 118 -14.97 -6.49 -14.17
C CYS A 118 -15.70 -5.69 -15.27
N GLN A 119 -15.00 -5.28 -16.33
CA GLN A 119 -15.63 -4.61 -17.48
C GLN A 119 -16.53 -5.58 -18.25
N GLN A 120 -16.07 -6.81 -18.50
CA GLN A 120 -16.86 -7.85 -19.19
C GLN A 120 -18.14 -8.22 -18.42
N THR A 121 -18.10 -8.18 -17.10
CA THR A 121 -19.27 -8.49 -16.24
C THR A 121 -20.12 -7.27 -15.88
N GLY A 122 -19.75 -6.05 -16.34
CA GLY A 122 -20.46 -4.81 -16.07
C GLY A 122 -20.30 -4.25 -14.65
N ILE A 123 -19.41 -4.83 -13.85
CA ILE A 123 -19.04 -4.33 -12.52
C ILE A 123 -18.36 -2.96 -12.64
N ILE A 124 -17.34 -2.88 -13.50
CA ILE A 124 -16.67 -1.65 -13.92
C ILE A 124 -17.33 -1.16 -15.20
N ARG A 125 -17.90 0.05 -15.17
CA ARG A 125 -18.59 0.68 -16.30
C ARG A 125 -17.71 1.69 -17.05
N SER A 126 -16.49 1.96 -16.56
CA SER A 126 -15.50 2.70 -17.32
C SER A 126 -15.13 1.93 -18.58
N HIS A 127 -15.03 2.62 -19.71
CA HIS A 127 -14.66 2.05 -21.03
C HIS A 127 -13.18 2.26 -21.34
N GLU A 128 -12.42 2.82 -20.40
CA GLU A 128 -10.98 2.98 -20.57
C GLU A 128 -10.27 1.63 -20.71
N PRO A 129 -9.21 1.51 -21.52
CA PRO A 129 -8.46 0.27 -21.65
C PRO A 129 -8.02 -0.29 -20.30
N PRO A 130 -8.18 -1.60 -20.04
CA PRO A 130 -7.73 -2.22 -18.78
C PRO A 130 -6.24 -2.00 -18.50
N GLU A 131 -5.43 -1.88 -19.54
CA GLU A 131 -3.98 -1.62 -19.49
C GLU A 131 -3.66 -0.22 -18.95
N LEU A 132 -4.57 0.74 -19.10
CA LEU A 132 -4.50 2.06 -18.50
C LEU A 132 -5.16 2.09 -17.15
N LEU A 133 -6.38 1.55 -17.04
CA LEU A 133 -7.20 1.67 -15.84
C LEU A 133 -6.65 0.85 -14.67
N GLY A 134 -6.10 -0.35 -14.94
CA GLY A 134 -5.54 -1.22 -13.91
C GLY A 134 -4.42 -0.55 -13.10
N PRO A 135 -3.33 -0.06 -13.73
CA PRO A 135 -2.27 0.66 -13.04
C PRO A 135 -2.75 1.93 -12.32
N LEU A 136 -3.74 2.65 -12.87
CA LEU A 136 -4.27 3.85 -12.23
C LEU A 136 -4.91 3.59 -10.86
N PHE A 137 -5.40 2.38 -10.56
CA PHE A 137 -5.85 2.03 -9.20
C PHE A 137 -4.68 2.03 -8.21
N VAL A 138 -3.51 1.55 -8.64
CA VAL A 138 -2.29 1.54 -7.82
C VAL A 138 -1.79 2.97 -7.58
N ASP A 139 -1.74 3.79 -8.63
CA ASP A 139 -1.34 5.20 -8.53
C ASP A 139 -2.25 6.00 -7.59
N LEU A 140 -3.55 5.71 -7.64
CA LEU A 140 -4.55 6.35 -6.80
C LEU A 140 -4.39 6.02 -5.32
N GLU A 141 -4.02 4.78 -5.00
CA GLU A 141 -3.70 4.38 -3.62
C GLU A 141 -2.47 5.13 -3.11
N TYR A 142 -1.43 5.23 -3.93
CA TYR A 142 -0.22 5.96 -3.60
C TYR A 142 -0.51 7.45 -3.33
N GLN A 143 -1.31 8.09 -4.19
CA GLN A 143 -1.75 9.47 -3.97
C GLN A 143 -2.57 9.61 -2.68
N THR A 144 -3.41 8.64 -2.37
CA THR A 144 -4.23 8.67 -1.14
C THR A 144 -3.37 8.53 0.12
N LEU A 145 -2.36 7.67 0.08
CA LEU A 145 -1.36 7.54 1.14
C LEU A 145 -0.52 8.81 1.31
N TYR A 146 -0.20 9.53 0.23
CA TYR A 146 0.46 10.82 0.31
C TYR A 146 -0.36 11.83 1.13
N GLU A 147 -1.67 11.94 0.87
CA GLU A 147 -2.55 12.82 1.65
C GLU A 147 -2.64 12.40 3.12
N TRP A 148 -2.66 11.10 3.39
CA TRP A 148 -2.64 10.58 4.74
C TRP A 148 -1.33 10.92 5.46
N CYS A 149 -0.18 10.79 4.81
CA CYS A 149 1.11 11.20 5.37
C CYS A 149 1.14 12.70 5.66
N ARG A 150 0.66 13.53 4.71
CA ARG A 150 0.61 14.98 4.83
C ARG A 150 -0.26 15.46 5.99
N SER A 151 -1.35 14.75 6.27
CA SER A 151 -2.25 15.02 7.40
C SER A 151 -1.81 14.41 8.73
N GLN A 152 -0.61 13.84 8.81
CA GLN A 152 -0.11 13.14 9.99
C GLN A 152 -1.02 11.98 10.45
N GLY A 153 -1.68 11.32 9.50
CA GLY A 153 -2.54 10.17 9.78
C GLY A 153 -4.02 10.49 9.99
N GLU A 154 -4.41 11.76 9.98
CA GLU A 154 -5.82 12.17 10.19
C GLU A 154 -6.71 11.97 8.96
N TYR A 155 -6.12 11.89 7.77
CA TYR A 155 -6.87 11.69 6.55
C TYR A 155 -7.49 10.28 6.50
N PRO A 156 -8.80 10.14 6.22
CA PRO A 156 -9.46 8.83 6.21
C PRO A 156 -9.05 8.02 4.97
N VAL A 157 -7.88 7.41 5.03
CA VAL A 157 -7.18 6.83 3.89
C VAL A 157 -7.96 5.73 3.19
N ARG A 158 -8.55 4.78 3.96
CA ARG A 158 -9.31 3.66 3.39
C ARG A 158 -10.60 4.12 2.74
N ALA A 159 -11.37 4.96 3.44
CA ALA A 159 -12.60 5.50 2.92
C ALA A 159 -12.38 6.29 1.62
N GLN A 160 -11.34 7.11 1.58
CA GLN A 160 -11.03 7.92 0.40
C GLN A 160 -10.45 7.08 -0.75
N ALA A 161 -9.57 6.12 -0.46
CA ALA A 161 -9.06 5.21 -1.49
C ALA A 161 -10.21 4.42 -2.15
N ARG A 162 -11.10 3.84 -1.34
CA ARG A 162 -12.27 3.11 -1.86
C ARG A 162 -13.18 4.01 -2.69
N ARG A 163 -13.53 5.19 -2.20
CA ARG A 163 -14.39 6.14 -2.91
C ARG A 163 -13.79 6.58 -4.24
N ARG A 164 -12.50 6.87 -4.27
CA ARG A 164 -11.80 7.27 -5.49
C ARG A 164 -11.73 6.12 -6.50
N ALA A 165 -11.45 4.89 -6.03
CA ALA A 165 -11.45 3.70 -6.88
C ALA A 165 -12.83 3.44 -7.49
N GLU A 166 -13.92 3.58 -6.73
CA GLU A 166 -15.29 3.47 -7.23
C GLU A 166 -15.63 4.53 -8.28
N MET A 167 -15.14 5.75 -8.11
CA MET A 167 -15.31 6.83 -9.09
C MET A 167 -14.51 6.56 -10.37
N LEU A 168 -13.23 6.19 -10.25
CA LEU A 168 -12.36 5.85 -11.38
C LEU A 168 -12.93 4.70 -12.21
N ALA A 169 -13.42 3.67 -11.53
CA ALA A 169 -14.07 2.50 -12.15
C ALA A 169 -15.41 2.84 -12.81
N ASN A 170 -16.03 3.98 -12.49
CA ASN A 170 -17.47 4.18 -12.70
C ASN A 170 -18.25 2.93 -12.22
N LEU A 171 -17.98 2.53 -10.97
CA LEU A 171 -18.45 1.26 -10.42
C LEU A 171 -19.97 1.19 -10.43
N ALA A 172 -20.53 0.03 -10.81
CA ALA A 172 -21.96 -0.20 -10.78
C ALA A 172 -22.49 -0.04 -9.35
N PRO A 173 -23.66 0.63 -9.16
CA PRO A 173 -24.16 1.06 -7.85
C PRO A 173 -24.25 -0.05 -6.81
N GLU A 174 -24.63 -1.26 -7.23
CA GLU A 174 -24.82 -2.44 -6.38
C GLU A 174 -23.51 -2.98 -5.78
N TYR A 175 -22.35 -2.56 -6.30
CA TYR A 175 -21.03 -2.95 -5.81
C TYR A 175 -20.34 -1.84 -5.00
N ARG A 176 -20.93 -0.65 -4.93
CA ARG A 176 -20.38 0.45 -4.14
C ARG A 176 -20.57 0.21 -2.65
N TRP A 177 -19.65 0.75 -1.88
CA TRP A 177 -19.81 0.78 -0.44
C TRP A 177 -20.91 1.75 -0.03
N SER A 178 -21.69 1.35 0.97
CA SER A 178 -22.65 2.24 1.63
C SER A 178 -21.93 3.36 2.38
N LYS A 179 -22.67 4.42 2.72
CA LYS A 179 -22.15 5.51 3.54
C LYS A 179 -21.60 5.00 4.87
N GLU A 180 -22.29 4.08 5.52
CA GLU A 180 -21.86 3.47 6.79
C GLU A 180 -20.56 2.68 6.65
N GLN A 181 -20.38 1.92 5.57
CA GLN A 181 -19.13 1.20 5.29
C GLN A 181 -17.96 2.16 5.12
N LEU A 182 -18.16 3.27 4.40
CA LEU A 182 -17.13 4.31 4.23
C LEU A 182 -16.79 5.00 5.56
N GLU A 183 -17.78 5.33 6.40
CA GLU A 183 -17.56 5.98 7.71
C GLU A 183 -16.84 5.07 8.72
N ASN A 184 -16.91 3.76 8.55
CA ASN A 184 -16.28 2.78 9.43
C ASN A 184 -14.96 2.21 8.89
N ALA A 185 -14.59 2.48 7.64
CA ALA A 185 -13.43 1.89 6.98
C ALA A 185 -12.09 2.17 7.69
N ASP A 186 -11.93 3.35 8.28
CA ASP A 186 -10.71 3.78 8.96
C ASP A 186 -10.70 3.52 10.48
N LYS A 187 -11.76 2.86 11.00
CA LYS A 187 -11.87 2.50 12.42
C LYS A 187 -11.38 1.07 12.72
N MET A 188 -11.12 0.30 11.67
CA MET A 188 -10.60 -1.07 11.73
C MET A 188 -9.07 -1.05 11.71
#